data_778e264bcd2da8e871945aaf9ae8fccb
#
_entry.id   778e264bcd2da8e871945aaf9ae8fccb
#
_cell.length_a   1.000
_cell.length_b   1.000
_cell.length_c   1.000
_cell.angle_alpha   90.00
_cell.angle_beta   90.00
_cell.angle_gamma   90.00
#
_symmetry.space_group_name_H-M   'P 1'
#
loop_
_entity.id
_entity.type
_entity.pdbx_description
1 polymer ?
#
loop_
_entity_poly.entity_id
_entity_poly.type
_entity_poly.pdbx_seq_one_letter_code
_entity_poly.pdbx_strand_id
1 'polypeptide(L)'
;MRVEFGRAQRYEYPMGCLLVQVDRLAQLRDLHGYDGKEAILKMVIEEIEKQTRDSDLLGKMPDDRFLLVLPHVPSANAKIVANRILENVRARSVDFPGADLRVTVSLGAGWSDGGETLFFDALLDCAEGALSFVLEEGGDGMELRIPGSGGG
;
A
#
# COMPACT_ATOMS: atom_id res chain seq x y z
N MET A 1 -1.40 4.92 21.16
CA MET A 1 0.09 5.10 21.22
C MET A 1 0.59 5.49 19.84
N ARG A 2 1.44 6.47 19.80
CA ARG A 2 2.04 6.90 18.55
C ARG A 2 3.37 6.19 18.35
N VAL A 3 3.54 5.53 17.21
CA VAL A 3 4.81 4.91 16.84
C VAL A 3 5.41 5.72 15.70
N GLU A 4 6.67 6.08 15.82
CA GLU A 4 7.37 6.83 14.79
C GLU A 4 8.39 5.94 14.11
N PHE A 5 8.40 6.00 12.77
CA PHE A 5 9.37 5.28 11.96
C PHE A 5 10.31 6.30 11.33
N GLY A 6 11.43 6.54 11.99
CA GLY A 6 12.49 7.38 11.47
C GLY A 6 13.20 6.69 10.32
N ARG A 7 13.67 7.47 9.33
CA ARG A 7 14.31 6.92 8.14
C ARG A 7 15.58 6.14 8.48
N ALA A 8 16.29 6.55 9.50
CA ALA A 8 17.53 5.89 9.94
C ALA A 8 17.32 4.95 11.12
N GLN A 9 16.08 4.76 11.55
CA GLN A 9 15.79 3.87 12.66
C GLN A 9 15.96 2.42 12.27
N ARG A 10 16.58 1.64 13.15
CA ARG A 10 16.86 0.23 12.92
C ARG A 10 15.78 -0.65 13.52
N TYR A 11 15.50 -1.75 12.82
CA TYR A 11 14.52 -2.74 13.27
C TYR A 11 15.16 -4.12 13.22
N GLU A 12 14.97 -4.90 14.27
CA GLU A 12 15.56 -6.23 14.42
C GLU A 12 14.51 -7.33 14.37
N TYR A 13 13.32 -7.03 13.92
CA TYR A 13 12.21 -7.97 13.81
C TYR A 13 11.60 -7.92 12.41
N PRO A 14 10.85 -8.97 12.02
CA PRO A 14 10.22 -8.96 10.70
C PRO A 14 9.29 -7.78 10.54
N MET A 15 9.35 -7.14 9.38
CA MET A 15 8.55 -5.95 9.10
C MET A 15 8.18 -5.88 7.63
N GLY A 16 6.93 -5.53 7.36
CA GLY A 16 6.44 -5.25 6.03
C GLY A 16 6.03 -3.80 5.88
N CYS A 17 6.10 -3.31 4.65
CA CYS A 17 5.69 -1.96 4.30
C CYS A 17 4.96 -2.04 2.97
N LEU A 18 3.72 -1.55 2.93
CA LEU A 18 2.90 -1.55 1.72
C LEU A 18 2.61 -0.13 1.29
N LEU A 19 2.81 0.14 0.00
CA LEU A 19 2.33 1.36 -0.63
C LEU A 19 1.15 1.01 -1.51
N VAL A 20 0.06 1.76 -1.37
CA VAL A 20 -1.17 1.55 -2.13
C VAL A 20 -1.46 2.81 -2.94
N GLN A 21 -1.62 2.65 -4.24
CA GLN A 21 -1.95 3.75 -5.15
C GLN A 21 -3.18 3.40 -5.95
N VAL A 22 -4.14 4.32 -6.01
CA VAL A 22 -5.33 4.15 -6.85
C VAL A 22 -4.94 4.35 -8.30
N ASP A 23 -5.28 3.38 -9.15
CA ASP A 23 -4.99 3.46 -10.58
C ASP A 23 -5.84 4.54 -11.25
N ARG A 24 -5.23 5.33 -12.10
CA ARG A 24 -5.90 6.38 -12.89
C ARG A 24 -6.65 7.42 -12.05
N LEU A 25 -6.16 7.72 -10.86
CA LEU A 25 -6.85 8.65 -9.96
C LEU A 25 -7.02 10.04 -10.59
N ALA A 26 -6.03 10.51 -11.34
CA ALA A 26 -6.12 11.82 -11.99
C ALA A 26 -7.23 11.84 -13.04
N GLN A 27 -7.35 10.79 -13.85
CA GLN A 27 -8.42 10.69 -14.84
C GLN A 27 -9.80 10.59 -14.17
N LEU A 28 -9.89 9.84 -13.10
CA LEU A 28 -11.14 9.71 -12.34
C LEU A 28 -11.56 11.04 -11.73
N ARG A 29 -10.60 11.81 -11.20
CA ARG A 29 -10.86 13.15 -10.70
C ARG A 29 -11.34 14.08 -11.81
N ASP A 30 -10.72 14.00 -12.99
CA ASP A 30 -11.13 14.83 -14.12
C ASP A 30 -12.56 14.51 -14.59
N LEU A 31 -12.95 13.23 -14.53
CA LEU A 31 -14.29 12.80 -14.93
C LEU A 31 -15.36 13.06 -13.88
N HIS A 32 -15.04 12.90 -12.60
CA HIS A 32 -16.02 12.88 -11.52
C HIS A 32 -15.81 14.01 -10.49
N GLY A 33 -14.82 14.85 -10.69
CA GLY A 33 -14.53 15.97 -9.81
C GLY A 33 -13.83 15.56 -8.51
N TYR A 34 -13.62 16.56 -7.67
CA TYR A 34 -12.96 16.38 -6.40
C TYR A 34 -13.75 15.43 -5.49
N ASP A 35 -15.09 15.59 -5.46
CA ASP A 35 -15.95 14.76 -4.62
C ASP A 35 -15.88 13.29 -5.02
N GLY A 36 -15.79 13.01 -6.32
CA GLY A 36 -15.61 11.64 -6.81
C GLY A 36 -14.27 11.06 -6.38
N LYS A 37 -13.20 11.85 -6.47
CA LYS A 37 -11.89 11.45 -5.99
C LYS A 37 -11.92 11.14 -4.50
N GLU A 38 -12.55 11.99 -3.69
CA GLU A 38 -12.61 11.78 -2.24
C GLU A 38 -13.44 10.55 -1.88
N ALA A 39 -14.52 10.28 -2.61
CA ALA A 39 -15.32 9.07 -2.41
C ALA A 39 -14.48 7.81 -2.70
N ILE A 40 -13.68 7.84 -3.75
CA ILE A 40 -12.79 6.73 -4.10
C ILE A 40 -11.75 6.50 -3.00
N LEU A 41 -11.07 7.56 -2.56
CA LEU A 41 -10.05 7.45 -1.52
C LEU A 41 -10.64 6.94 -0.21
N LYS A 42 -11.84 7.38 0.14
CA LYS A 42 -12.53 6.91 1.34
C LYS A 42 -12.80 5.41 1.27
N MET A 43 -13.28 4.93 0.13
CA MET A 43 -13.54 3.50 -0.05
C MET A 43 -12.24 2.69 0.08
N VAL A 44 -11.17 3.16 -0.54
CA VAL A 44 -9.89 2.44 -0.51
C VAL A 44 -9.35 2.37 0.92
N ILE A 45 -9.39 3.48 1.67
CA ILE A 45 -8.90 3.47 3.05
C ILE A 45 -9.72 2.54 3.92
N GLU A 46 -11.04 2.46 3.69
CA GLU A 46 -11.89 1.52 4.43
C GLU A 46 -11.47 0.07 4.20
N GLU A 47 -11.14 -0.28 2.95
CA GLU A 47 -10.67 -1.63 2.65
C GLU A 47 -9.30 -1.92 3.25
N ILE A 48 -8.42 -0.92 3.30
CA ILE A 48 -7.11 -1.07 3.96
C ILE A 48 -7.32 -1.26 5.46
N GLU A 49 -8.17 -0.45 6.08
CA GLU A 49 -8.43 -0.53 7.52
C GLU A 49 -8.96 -1.89 7.95
N LYS A 50 -9.75 -2.55 7.11
CA LYS A 50 -10.26 -3.89 7.40
C LYS A 50 -9.15 -4.93 7.53
N GLN A 51 -7.97 -4.68 6.93
CA GLN A 51 -6.83 -5.58 6.98
C GLN A 51 -5.81 -5.15 8.04
N THR A 52 -6.08 -4.08 8.77
CA THR A 52 -5.12 -3.48 9.70
C THR A 52 -5.31 -4.03 11.11
N ARG A 53 -4.20 -4.44 11.75
CA ARG A 53 -4.19 -4.85 13.16
C ARG A 53 -3.88 -3.64 14.03
N ASP A 54 -4.11 -3.77 15.37
CA ASP A 54 -3.81 -2.70 16.31
C ASP A 54 -2.33 -2.28 16.29
N SER A 55 -1.45 -3.22 15.99
CA SER A 55 -0.01 -2.95 15.93
C SER A 55 0.45 -2.33 14.62
N ASP A 56 -0.42 -2.27 13.61
CA ASP A 56 -0.08 -1.75 12.30
C ASP A 56 -0.28 -0.23 12.25
N LEU A 57 0.45 0.44 11.36
CA LEU A 57 0.33 1.88 11.15
C LEU A 57 -0.13 2.16 9.73
N LEU A 58 -1.19 2.96 9.63
CA LEU A 58 -1.72 3.40 8.34
C LEU A 58 -1.60 4.93 8.25
N GLY A 59 -1.01 5.41 7.16
CA GLY A 59 -0.88 6.83 6.90
C GLY A 59 -1.23 7.17 5.46
N LYS A 60 -1.66 8.41 5.25
CA LYS A 60 -1.89 8.94 3.91
C LYS A 60 -0.70 9.82 3.53
N MET A 61 -0.15 9.58 2.34
CA MET A 61 0.96 10.35 1.82
C MET A 61 0.44 11.58 1.06
N PRO A 62 1.26 12.63 0.91
CA PRO A 62 0.81 13.86 0.23
C PRO A 62 0.36 13.66 -1.22
N ASP A 63 0.81 12.61 -1.88
CA ASP A 63 0.47 12.31 -3.27
C ASP A 63 -0.73 11.36 -3.39
N ASP A 64 -1.57 11.28 -2.37
CA ASP A 64 -2.77 10.45 -2.30
C ASP A 64 -2.50 8.94 -2.28
N ARG A 65 -1.25 8.54 -2.05
CA ARG A 65 -0.95 7.14 -1.78
C ARG A 65 -1.16 6.84 -0.30
N PHE A 66 -1.33 5.56 0.02
CA PHE A 66 -1.45 5.11 1.41
C PHE A 66 -0.23 4.27 1.75
N LEU A 67 0.27 4.44 2.97
CA LEU A 67 1.38 3.67 3.51
C LEU A 67 0.86 2.84 4.67
N LEU A 68 1.08 1.52 4.61
CA LEU A 68 0.73 0.60 5.68
C LEU A 68 2.00 -0.09 6.17
N VAL A 69 2.29 0.05 7.46
CA VAL A 69 3.47 -0.58 8.06
C VAL A 69 3.00 -1.72 8.95
N LEU A 70 3.57 -2.90 8.73
CA LEU A 70 3.17 -4.15 9.38
C LEU A 70 4.35 -4.68 10.21
N PRO A 71 4.44 -4.32 11.51
CA PRO A 71 5.47 -4.87 12.38
C PRO A 71 5.22 -6.35 12.68
N HIS A 72 6.30 -7.12 12.85
CA HIS A 72 6.23 -8.53 13.25
C HIS A 72 5.37 -9.38 12.30
N VAL A 73 5.51 -9.15 10.99
CA VAL A 73 4.69 -9.85 10.00
C VAL A 73 5.57 -10.81 9.19
N PRO A 74 5.15 -12.09 9.04
CA PRO A 74 5.81 -13.00 8.09
C PRO A 74 5.54 -12.56 6.64
N SER A 75 6.46 -12.88 5.73
CA SER A 75 6.32 -12.45 4.32
C SER A 75 5.02 -12.98 3.70
N ALA A 76 4.64 -14.21 4.00
CA ALA A 76 3.40 -14.79 3.48
C ALA A 76 2.18 -13.96 3.91
N ASN A 77 2.17 -13.49 5.16
CA ASN A 77 1.07 -12.68 5.66
C ASN A 77 1.03 -11.30 5.01
N ALA A 78 2.18 -10.70 4.75
CA ALA A 78 2.24 -9.43 4.04
C ALA A 78 1.64 -9.56 2.63
N LYS A 79 1.93 -10.65 1.92
CA LYS A 79 1.33 -10.94 0.62
C LYS A 79 -0.19 -11.13 0.72
N ILE A 80 -0.65 -11.83 1.76
CA ILE A 80 -2.08 -12.05 1.99
C ILE A 80 -2.80 -10.72 2.19
N VAL A 81 -2.25 -9.83 3.02
CA VAL A 81 -2.83 -8.52 3.27
C VAL A 81 -2.91 -7.72 1.96
N ALA A 82 -1.82 -7.68 1.20
CA ALA A 82 -1.79 -6.96 -0.07
C ALA A 82 -2.82 -7.49 -1.06
N ASN A 83 -2.92 -8.82 -1.20
CA ASN A 83 -3.89 -9.43 -2.12
C ASN A 83 -5.33 -9.21 -1.69
N ARG A 84 -5.61 -9.22 -0.38
CA ARG A 84 -6.96 -8.93 0.12
C ARG A 84 -7.38 -7.51 -0.20
N ILE A 85 -6.48 -6.54 0.00
CA ILE A 85 -6.76 -5.15 -0.37
C ILE A 85 -7.05 -5.06 -1.87
N LEU A 86 -6.21 -5.65 -2.69
CA LEU A 86 -6.34 -5.64 -4.14
C LEU A 86 -7.70 -6.20 -4.58
N GLU A 87 -8.06 -7.38 -4.09
CA GLU A 87 -9.30 -8.07 -4.49
C GLU A 87 -10.54 -7.38 -3.94
N ASN A 88 -10.48 -6.90 -2.70
CA ASN A 88 -11.63 -6.24 -2.09
C ASN A 88 -11.95 -4.90 -2.76
N VAL A 89 -10.92 -4.16 -3.16
CA VAL A 89 -11.13 -2.91 -3.91
C VAL A 89 -11.74 -3.22 -5.28
N ARG A 90 -11.23 -4.25 -5.98
CA ARG A 90 -11.80 -4.66 -7.28
C ARG A 90 -13.28 -5.00 -7.19
N ALA A 91 -13.68 -5.66 -6.10
CA ALA A 91 -15.02 -6.18 -5.94
C ALA A 91 -16.04 -5.13 -5.52
N ARG A 92 -15.58 -4.00 -5.03
CA ARG A 92 -16.43 -2.99 -4.43
C ARG A 92 -16.69 -1.83 -5.39
N SER A 93 -17.97 -1.42 -5.54
CA SER A 93 -18.27 -0.19 -6.24
C SER A 93 -18.32 0.97 -5.26
N VAL A 94 -17.96 2.17 -5.75
CA VAL A 94 -17.98 3.39 -4.96
C VAL A 94 -19.35 4.03 -5.11
N ASP A 95 -20.00 4.33 -3.99
CA ASP A 95 -21.29 5.01 -3.97
C ASP A 95 -21.05 6.50 -4.23
N PHE A 96 -21.39 6.92 -5.45
CA PHE A 96 -21.22 8.31 -5.88
C PHE A 96 -22.42 8.69 -6.73
N PRO A 97 -23.12 9.80 -6.45
CA PRO A 97 -24.34 10.16 -7.17
C PRO A 97 -24.14 10.22 -8.68
N GLY A 98 -24.98 9.51 -9.41
CA GLY A 98 -24.96 9.49 -10.86
C GLY A 98 -23.92 8.60 -11.50
N ALA A 99 -23.16 7.83 -10.70
CA ALA A 99 -22.13 6.96 -11.24
C ALA A 99 -21.95 5.72 -10.40
N ASP A 100 -21.64 4.60 -11.05
CA ASP A 100 -21.22 3.36 -10.41
C ASP A 100 -19.71 3.26 -10.65
N LEU A 101 -18.93 3.74 -9.70
CA LEU A 101 -17.48 3.81 -9.85
C LEU A 101 -16.81 2.53 -9.40
N ARG A 102 -16.07 1.91 -10.30
CA ARG A 102 -15.20 0.78 -9.97
C ARG A 102 -13.78 1.17 -10.27
N VAL A 103 -12.90 0.90 -9.30
CA VAL A 103 -11.49 1.27 -9.41
C VAL A 103 -10.61 0.07 -9.07
N THR A 104 -9.36 0.17 -9.45
CA THR A 104 -8.34 -0.80 -9.06
C THR A 104 -7.21 -0.07 -8.36
N VAL A 105 -6.39 -0.83 -7.66
CA VAL A 105 -5.20 -0.29 -6.98
C VAL A 105 -3.97 -1.07 -7.39
N SER A 106 -2.83 -0.40 -7.29
CA SER A 106 -1.52 -1.02 -7.43
C SER A 106 -0.84 -0.98 -6.07
N LEU A 107 -0.23 -2.08 -5.68
CA LEU A 107 0.45 -2.20 -4.39
C LEU A 107 1.90 -2.60 -4.59
N GLY A 108 2.79 -1.90 -3.91
CA GLY A 108 4.18 -2.28 -3.78
C GLY A 108 4.47 -2.60 -2.34
N ALA A 109 5.13 -3.73 -2.09
CA ALA A 109 5.46 -4.18 -0.75
C ALA A 109 6.96 -4.37 -0.61
N GLY A 110 7.47 -3.95 0.54
CA GLY A 110 8.81 -4.29 1.00
C GLY A 110 8.68 -5.16 2.23
N TRP A 111 9.52 -6.17 2.37
CA TRP A 111 9.51 -7.04 3.54
C TRP A 111 10.92 -7.45 3.91
N SER A 112 11.19 -7.55 5.20
CA SER A 112 12.44 -8.06 5.73
C SER A 112 12.18 -8.92 6.95
N ASP A 113 13.00 -9.96 7.13
CA ASP A 113 12.91 -10.83 8.30
C ASP A 113 13.55 -10.22 9.55
N GLY A 114 14.27 -9.10 9.40
CA GLY A 114 14.94 -8.46 10.53
C GLY A 114 16.18 -9.20 11.01
N GLY A 115 16.66 -10.21 10.26
CA GLY A 115 17.82 -11.00 10.63
C GLY A 115 19.12 -10.20 10.65
N GLU A 116 19.20 -9.16 9.86
CA GLU A 116 20.26 -8.15 9.92
C GLU A 116 19.61 -6.83 10.29
N THR A 117 20.40 -5.87 10.74
CA THR A 117 19.85 -4.56 11.08
C THR A 117 19.18 -3.93 9.87
N LEU A 118 17.90 -3.68 9.99
CA LEU A 118 17.08 -3.11 8.92
C LEU A 118 16.84 -1.63 9.16
N PHE A 119 17.10 -0.81 8.16
CA PHE A 119 16.68 0.57 8.16
C PHE A 119 15.36 0.70 7.42
N PHE A 120 14.42 1.44 7.98
CA PHE A 120 13.09 1.62 7.36
C PHE A 120 13.19 2.20 5.95
N ASP A 121 14.16 3.07 5.71
CA ASP A 121 14.42 3.67 4.41
C ASP A 121 14.62 2.62 3.30
N ALA A 122 15.40 1.59 3.61
CA ALA A 122 15.64 0.50 2.65
C ALA A 122 14.34 -0.26 2.36
N LEU A 123 13.53 -0.46 3.38
CA LEU A 123 12.26 -1.15 3.25
C LEU A 123 11.29 -0.34 2.38
N LEU A 124 11.22 0.95 2.63
CA LEU A 124 10.37 1.85 1.84
C LEU A 124 10.83 1.91 0.38
N ASP A 125 12.13 1.95 0.14
CA ASP A 125 12.68 1.93 -1.22
C ASP A 125 12.27 0.67 -1.97
N CYS A 126 12.24 -0.48 -1.29
CA CYS A 126 11.75 -1.72 -1.88
C CYS A 126 10.28 -1.63 -2.26
N ALA A 127 9.46 -1.06 -1.38
CA ALA A 127 8.04 -0.88 -1.67
C ALA A 127 7.83 0.08 -2.85
N GLU A 128 8.60 1.16 -2.92
CA GLU A 128 8.54 2.11 -4.04
C GLU A 128 8.93 1.45 -5.35
N GLY A 129 10.01 0.68 -5.36
CA GLY A 129 10.45 -0.03 -6.56
C GLY A 129 9.45 -1.08 -7.00
N ALA A 130 8.87 -1.80 -6.05
CA ALA A 130 7.84 -2.79 -6.34
C ALA A 130 6.59 -2.13 -6.94
N LEU A 131 6.17 -1.00 -6.37
CA LEU A 131 5.02 -0.26 -6.89
C LEU A 131 5.28 0.23 -8.32
N SER A 132 6.46 0.78 -8.58
CA SER A 132 6.84 1.23 -9.92
C SER A 132 6.75 0.10 -10.93
N PHE A 133 7.20 -1.09 -10.55
CA PHE A 133 7.10 -2.27 -11.41
C PHE A 133 5.64 -2.60 -11.75
N VAL A 134 4.77 -2.60 -10.73
CA VAL A 134 3.33 -2.89 -10.95
C VAL A 134 2.72 -1.87 -11.90
N LEU A 135 3.04 -0.58 -11.71
CA LEU A 135 2.52 0.49 -12.57
C LEU A 135 3.00 0.34 -14.01
N GLU A 136 4.26 -0.03 -14.21
CA GLU A 136 4.82 -0.27 -15.55
C GLU A 136 4.14 -1.46 -16.25
N GLU A 137 3.68 -2.44 -15.48
CA GLU A 137 2.99 -3.62 -16.01
C GLU A 137 1.49 -3.40 -16.20
N GLY A 138 1.00 -2.17 -16.02
CA GLY A 138 -0.39 -1.82 -16.28
C GLY A 138 -1.24 -1.57 -15.05
N GLY A 139 -0.68 -1.68 -13.87
CA GLY A 139 -1.44 -1.48 -12.63
C GLY A 139 -2.27 -2.70 -12.24
N ASP A 140 -3.18 -2.51 -11.29
CA ASP A 140 -4.11 -3.55 -10.83
C ASP A 140 -3.39 -4.83 -10.42
N GLY A 141 -2.40 -4.69 -9.55
CA GLY A 141 -1.59 -5.82 -9.11
C GLY A 141 -0.78 -5.49 -7.88
N MET A 142 0.05 -6.44 -7.47
CA MET A 142 0.96 -6.24 -6.36
C MET A 142 2.29 -6.93 -6.62
N GLU A 143 3.34 -6.39 -6.01
CA GLU A 143 4.68 -6.96 -6.03
C GLU A 143 5.29 -6.82 -4.66
N LEU A 144 6.08 -7.81 -4.23
CA LEU A 144 6.82 -7.75 -2.97
C LEU A 144 8.30 -7.90 -3.24
N ARG A 145 9.11 -7.06 -2.62
CA ARG A 145 10.56 -7.09 -2.73
C ARG A 145 11.22 -7.12 -1.36
N ILE A 146 12.42 -7.69 -1.31
CA ILE A 146 13.20 -7.83 -0.09
C ILE A 146 14.49 -7.02 -0.23
N PRO A 147 14.82 -6.15 0.75
CA PRO A 147 16.04 -5.37 0.67
C PRO A 147 17.29 -6.25 0.53
N GLY A 148 18.19 -5.82 -0.34
CA GLY A 148 19.46 -6.51 -0.53
C GLY A 148 19.40 -7.80 -1.30
N SER A 149 18.22 -8.23 -1.74
CA SER A 149 18.07 -9.45 -2.52
C SER A 149 18.02 -9.15 -4.01
N GLY A 150 18.43 -10.11 -4.79
CA GLY A 150 18.19 -10.07 -6.22
C GLY A 150 18.89 -8.97 -6.99
N GLY A 151 20.02 -8.56 -6.54
CA GLY A 151 20.80 -7.59 -7.28
C GLY A 151 20.22 -6.22 -7.22
N GLY A 152 19.54 -6.04 -6.22
CA GLY A 152 19.11 -4.74 -5.96
C GLY A 152 18.18 -4.13 -6.68
#